data_bb186793a35f860e071a2f028fd95943
#
_entry.id   bb186793a35f860e071a2f028fd95943
#
_cell.length_a   1.000
_cell.length_b   1.000
_cell.length_c   1.000
_cell.angle_alpha   90.00
_cell.angle_beta   90.00
_cell.angle_gamma   90.00
#
_symmetry.space_group_name_H-M   'P 1'
#
loop_
_entity.id
_entity.type
_entity.pdbx_description
1 polymer ?
#
loop_
_entity_poly.entity_id
_entity_poly.type
_entity_poly.pdbx_seq_one_letter_code
_entity_poly.pdbx_strand_id
1 'polypeptide(L)'
;HRPALPLDRLPELMTKTETYTGRSLTKLAVLLSLHTFVRSSELRHARWDEINFDTAMWTIPGQREEIAGVKFSERGAKMGSGHSVPLSSQAIDVLKSIKSISNEYTLIFPGDSNPYKPMSENTVNKALRTMGYDTQADVCLHGFRAMACSALTESGLWSRDAVERQMSH
;
A
#
# COMPACT_ATOMS: atom_id res chain seq x y z
N HIS A 1 -17.22 -6.46 -7.46
CA HIS A 1 -16.27 -7.45 -6.98
C HIS A 1 -14.86 -7.12 -7.43
N ARG A 2 -13.88 -7.18 -6.54
CA ARG A 2 -12.46 -6.98 -6.83
C ARG A 2 -11.75 -8.31 -6.71
N PRO A 3 -11.00 -8.76 -7.73
CA PRO A 3 -10.34 -10.05 -7.69
C PRO A 3 -9.28 -10.10 -6.57
N ALA A 4 -9.27 -11.21 -5.84
CA ALA A 4 -8.35 -11.48 -4.76
C ALA A 4 -7.96 -12.95 -4.78
N LEU A 5 -6.68 -13.25 -4.48
CA LEU A 5 -6.22 -14.63 -4.38
C LEU A 5 -6.79 -15.32 -3.14
N PRO A 6 -7.03 -16.62 -3.22
CA PRO A 6 -7.20 -17.44 -2.01
C PRO A 6 -5.94 -17.32 -1.14
N LEU A 7 -6.12 -17.35 0.19
CA LEU A 7 -5.02 -17.16 1.14
C LEU A 7 -3.90 -18.20 1.01
N ASP A 8 -4.22 -19.42 0.57
CA ASP A 8 -3.23 -20.47 0.33
C ASP A 8 -2.28 -20.17 -0.83
N ARG A 9 -2.61 -19.20 -1.68
CA ARG A 9 -1.75 -18.69 -2.76
C ARG A 9 -0.92 -17.47 -2.37
N LEU A 10 -1.04 -16.96 -1.16
CA LEU A 10 -0.24 -15.82 -0.69
C LEU A 10 1.28 -16.09 -0.74
N PRO A 11 1.79 -17.27 -0.33
CA PRO A 11 3.23 -17.57 -0.47
C PRO A 11 3.74 -17.48 -1.90
N GLU A 12 2.95 -17.91 -2.89
CA GLU A 12 3.28 -17.74 -4.32
C GLU A 12 3.42 -16.26 -4.68
N LEU A 13 2.47 -15.43 -4.27
CA LEU A 13 2.51 -13.98 -4.54
C LEU A 13 3.74 -13.34 -3.89
N MET A 14 4.06 -13.70 -2.66
CA MET A 14 5.25 -13.20 -1.96
C MET A 14 6.52 -13.57 -2.71
N THR A 15 6.66 -14.82 -3.15
CA THR A 15 7.83 -15.27 -3.91
C THR A 15 7.96 -14.53 -5.24
N LYS A 16 6.86 -14.39 -5.98
CA LYS A 16 6.84 -13.65 -7.26
C LYS A 16 7.18 -12.17 -7.06
N THR A 17 6.75 -11.58 -5.96
CA THR A 17 7.09 -10.19 -5.63
C THR A 17 8.57 -10.05 -5.31
N GLU A 18 9.14 -10.96 -4.52
CA GLU A 18 10.56 -10.94 -4.17
C GLU A 18 11.48 -11.14 -5.37
N THR A 19 11.05 -11.92 -6.35
CA THR A 19 11.79 -12.18 -7.59
C THR A 19 11.46 -11.21 -8.73
N TYR A 20 10.60 -10.25 -8.49
CA TYR A 20 10.24 -9.22 -9.47
C TYR A 20 11.47 -8.40 -9.87
N THR A 21 11.72 -8.30 -11.19
CA THR A 21 12.93 -7.67 -11.74
C THR A 21 12.70 -6.26 -12.29
N GLY A 22 11.50 -5.71 -12.12
CA GLY A 22 11.19 -4.34 -12.52
C GLY A 22 11.77 -3.30 -11.55
N ARG A 23 11.22 -2.10 -11.59
CA ARG A 23 11.67 -0.98 -10.75
C ARG A 23 11.57 -1.32 -9.26
N SER A 24 12.65 -1.03 -8.49
CA SER A 24 12.72 -1.35 -7.06
C SER A 24 11.59 -0.71 -6.24
N LEU A 25 11.24 0.56 -6.52
CA LEU A 25 10.13 1.22 -5.83
C LEU A 25 8.79 0.54 -6.10
N THR A 26 8.57 0.01 -7.31
CA THR A 26 7.36 -0.74 -7.64
C THR A 26 7.27 -2.03 -6.81
N LYS A 27 8.36 -2.78 -6.73
CA LYS A 27 8.44 -3.98 -5.89
C LYS A 27 8.13 -3.66 -4.42
N LEU A 28 8.74 -2.60 -3.89
CA LEU A 28 8.54 -2.16 -2.52
C LEU A 28 7.11 -1.65 -2.26
N ALA A 29 6.47 -1.04 -3.27
CA ALA A 29 5.06 -0.65 -3.18
C ALA A 29 4.14 -1.86 -3.05
N VAL A 30 4.40 -2.94 -3.81
CA VAL A 30 3.65 -4.20 -3.66
C VAL A 30 3.83 -4.76 -2.26
N LEU A 31 5.08 -4.85 -1.77
CA LEU A 31 5.38 -5.36 -0.43
C LEU A 31 4.72 -4.52 0.67
N LEU A 32 4.82 -3.21 0.61
CA LEU A 32 4.20 -2.34 1.61
C LEU A 32 2.67 -2.49 1.60
N SER A 33 2.07 -2.60 0.43
CA SER A 33 0.63 -2.85 0.30
C SER A 33 0.21 -4.16 0.96
N LEU A 34 1.00 -5.23 0.80
CA LEU A 34 0.75 -6.53 1.42
C LEU A 34 0.92 -6.51 2.95
N HIS A 35 1.73 -5.59 3.48
CA HIS A 35 1.96 -5.46 4.92
C HIS A 35 1.06 -4.43 5.62
N THR A 36 0.40 -3.55 4.89
CA THR A 36 -0.39 -2.46 5.48
C THR A 36 -1.85 -2.43 5.04
N PHE A 37 -2.16 -2.99 3.86
CA PHE A 37 -3.52 -3.06 3.29
C PHE A 37 -4.21 -1.70 3.12
N VAL A 38 -3.44 -0.63 2.99
CA VAL A 38 -3.99 0.70 2.73
C VAL A 38 -4.58 0.80 1.33
N ARG A 39 -5.42 1.80 1.11
CA ARG A 39 -5.99 2.05 -0.21
C ARG A 39 -4.94 2.55 -1.19
N SER A 40 -5.16 2.31 -2.48
CA SER A 40 -4.24 2.75 -3.55
C SER A 40 -3.94 4.24 -3.48
N SER A 41 -4.93 5.09 -3.26
CA SER A 41 -4.74 6.53 -3.15
C SER A 41 -3.94 6.91 -1.90
N GLU A 42 -4.16 6.23 -0.79
CA GLU A 42 -3.42 6.44 0.45
C GLU A 42 -1.95 6.07 0.27
N LEU A 43 -1.65 4.98 -0.42
CA LEU A 43 -0.30 4.54 -0.75
C LEU A 43 0.40 5.52 -1.69
N ARG A 44 -0.24 5.86 -2.81
CA ARG A 44 0.36 6.68 -3.86
C ARG A 44 0.70 8.09 -3.41
N HIS A 45 -0.13 8.68 -2.57
CA HIS A 45 0.06 10.03 -2.06
C HIS A 45 0.75 10.08 -0.70
N ALA A 46 1.22 8.94 -0.19
CA ALA A 46 1.91 8.86 1.09
C ALA A 46 3.15 9.75 1.13
N ARG A 47 3.35 10.42 2.26
CA ARG A 47 4.47 11.33 2.51
C ARG A 47 5.32 10.86 3.66
N TRP A 48 6.60 11.15 3.61
CA TRP A 48 7.54 10.76 4.68
C TRP A 48 7.18 11.32 6.04
N ASP A 49 6.58 12.51 6.11
CA ASP A 49 6.15 13.12 7.38
C ASP A 49 4.98 12.39 8.04
N GLU A 50 4.32 11.46 7.35
CA GLU A 50 3.25 10.63 7.90
C GLU A 50 3.78 9.41 8.66
N ILE A 51 5.06 9.07 8.49
CA ILE A 51 5.67 7.88 9.08
C ILE A 51 6.46 8.26 10.33
N ASN A 52 6.09 7.65 11.46
CA ASN A 52 6.88 7.72 12.68
C ASN A 52 7.57 6.38 12.89
N PHE A 53 8.89 6.34 12.63
CA PHE A 53 9.68 5.12 12.78
C PHE A 53 9.87 4.72 14.25
N ASP A 54 9.88 5.68 15.17
CA ASP A 54 10.09 5.41 16.60
C ASP A 54 8.87 4.73 17.22
N THR A 55 7.66 5.18 16.86
CA THR A 55 6.41 4.59 17.35
C THR A 55 5.86 3.50 16.44
N ALA A 56 6.50 3.25 15.29
CA ALA A 56 6.04 2.31 14.25
C ALA A 56 4.59 2.59 13.84
N MET A 57 4.30 3.85 13.50
CA MET A 57 2.95 4.29 13.16
C MET A 57 2.96 5.10 11.87
N TRP A 58 2.04 4.78 10.96
CA TRP A 58 1.73 5.58 9.78
C TRP A 58 0.41 6.30 10.03
N THR A 59 0.47 7.63 10.13
CA THR A 59 -0.73 8.45 10.33
C THR A 59 -1.12 9.08 9.00
N ILE A 60 -2.18 8.57 8.39
CA ILE A 60 -2.75 9.10 7.16
C ILE A 60 -3.72 10.21 7.56
N PRO A 61 -3.44 11.49 7.25
CA PRO A 61 -4.34 12.58 7.64
C PRO A 61 -5.65 12.53 6.86
N GLY A 62 -6.69 13.14 7.38
CA GLY A 62 -7.96 13.28 6.66
C GLY A 62 -7.82 14.14 5.41
N GLN A 63 -6.96 15.14 5.46
CA GLN A 63 -6.63 16.02 4.35
C GLN A 63 -5.13 16.32 4.37
N ARG A 64 -4.52 16.35 3.20
CA ARG A 64 -3.11 16.69 3.00
C ARG A 64 -2.95 18.10 2.43
N GLU A 65 -1.78 18.68 2.60
CA GLU A 65 -1.41 19.90 1.90
C GLU A 65 -1.29 19.63 0.40
N GLU A 66 -1.87 20.51 -0.42
CA GLU A 66 -1.83 20.37 -1.87
C GLU A 66 -0.40 20.49 -2.42
N ILE A 67 -0.04 19.58 -3.32
CA ILE A 67 1.19 19.70 -4.10
C ILE A 67 0.85 20.35 -5.43
N ALA A 68 1.47 21.48 -5.74
CA ALA A 68 1.21 22.24 -6.95
C ALA A 68 1.36 21.39 -8.21
N GLY A 69 0.34 21.41 -9.07
CA GLY A 69 0.32 20.64 -10.31
C GLY A 69 0.00 19.14 -10.17
N VAL A 70 -0.26 18.66 -8.95
CA VAL A 70 -0.62 17.28 -8.70
C VAL A 70 -2.09 17.18 -8.30
N LYS A 71 -2.90 16.64 -9.20
CA LYS A 71 -4.34 16.45 -8.96
C LYS A 71 -4.58 15.53 -7.77
N PHE A 72 -5.49 15.93 -6.90
CA PHE A 72 -5.93 15.16 -5.74
C PHE A 72 -4.86 14.96 -4.66
N SER A 73 -3.76 15.69 -4.72
CA SER A 73 -2.69 15.60 -3.71
C SER A 73 -3.15 16.02 -2.31
N GLU A 74 -4.21 16.82 -2.24
CA GLU A 74 -4.85 17.25 -0.98
C GLU A 74 -5.64 16.13 -0.30
N ARG A 75 -5.93 15.05 -0.99
CA ARG A 75 -6.72 13.95 -0.43
C ARG A 75 -5.91 13.13 0.56
N GLY A 76 -6.48 12.96 1.75
CA GLY A 76 -5.98 12.06 2.77
C GLY A 76 -6.75 10.74 2.82
N ALA A 77 -7.08 10.28 4.02
CA ALA A 77 -7.89 9.10 4.22
C ALA A 77 -9.28 9.25 3.58
N LYS A 78 -9.77 8.19 2.96
CA LYS A 78 -10.99 8.19 2.14
C LYS A 78 -12.21 8.78 2.85
N MET A 79 -12.33 8.57 4.15
CA MET A 79 -13.48 9.03 4.95
C MET A 79 -13.33 10.47 5.45
N GLY A 80 -12.27 11.18 5.07
CA GLY A 80 -12.03 12.57 5.48
C GLY A 80 -11.59 12.75 6.94
N SER A 81 -11.52 11.68 7.72
CA SER A 81 -10.92 11.64 9.05
C SER A 81 -9.60 10.89 9.02
N GLY A 82 -8.65 11.28 9.86
CA GLY A 82 -7.33 10.63 9.90
C GLY A 82 -7.43 9.13 10.20
N HIS A 83 -6.50 8.38 9.67
CA HIS A 83 -6.42 6.93 9.86
C HIS A 83 -5.01 6.56 10.29
N SER A 84 -4.89 5.87 11.43
CA SER A 84 -3.61 5.39 11.96
C SER A 84 -3.42 3.92 11.61
N VAL A 85 -2.29 3.63 10.98
CA VAL A 85 -1.90 2.28 10.57
C VAL A 85 -0.70 1.84 11.40
N PRO A 86 -0.85 0.90 12.34
CA PRO A 86 0.29 0.31 13.03
C PRO A 86 1.17 -0.43 12.03
N LEU A 87 2.49 -0.24 12.15
CA LEU A 87 3.47 -0.83 11.26
C LEU A 87 4.16 -2.02 11.92
N SER A 88 4.08 -3.18 11.28
CA SER A 88 4.86 -4.35 11.69
C SER A 88 6.35 -4.11 11.49
N SER A 89 7.20 -4.94 12.09
CA SER A 89 8.64 -4.90 11.85
C SER A 89 8.98 -5.09 10.36
N GLN A 90 8.23 -5.94 9.66
CA GLN A 90 8.38 -6.15 8.22
C GLN A 90 8.02 -4.89 7.42
N ALA A 91 6.92 -4.22 7.76
CA ALA A 91 6.53 -2.96 7.10
C ALA A 91 7.59 -1.86 7.34
N ILE A 92 8.14 -1.76 8.55
CA ILE A 92 9.24 -0.83 8.87
C ILE A 92 10.47 -1.13 8.02
N ASP A 93 10.85 -2.39 7.87
CA ASP A 93 11.99 -2.78 7.04
C ASP A 93 11.78 -2.41 5.57
N VAL A 94 10.58 -2.61 5.05
CA VAL A 94 10.21 -2.17 3.70
C VAL A 94 10.33 -0.65 3.57
N LEU A 95 9.80 0.11 4.52
CA LEU A 95 9.88 1.57 4.53
C LEU A 95 11.33 2.08 4.62
N LYS A 96 12.18 1.41 5.40
CA LYS A 96 13.62 1.75 5.45
C LYS A 96 14.31 1.52 4.10
N SER A 97 13.97 0.45 3.41
CA SER A 97 14.46 0.20 2.05
C SER A 97 13.99 1.27 1.07
N ILE A 98 12.72 1.68 1.15
CA ILE A 98 12.19 2.77 0.33
C ILE A 98 12.91 4.08 0.65
N LYS A 99 13.14 4.36 1.93
CA LYS A 99 13.81 5.58 2.39
C LYS A 99 15.21 5.73 1.80
N SER A 100 15.94 4.64 1.62
CA SER A 100 17.26 4.67 0.96
C SER A 100 17.21 5.10 -0.51
N ILE A 101 16.02 5.06 -1.13
CA ILE A 101 15.82 5.40 -2.54
C ILE A 101 15.19 6.79 -2.71
N SER A 102 14.19 7.15 -1.91
CA SER A 102 13.34 8.31 -2.16
C SER A 102 13.23 9.30 -1.01
N ASN A 103 14.07 9.23 0.02
CA ASN A 103 13.94 10.11 1.20
C ASN A 103 14.19 11.61 0.89
N GLU A 104 14.80 11.93 -0.23
CA GLU A 104 15.01 13.33 -0.68
C GLU A 104 13.73 13.99 -1.22
N TYR A 105 12.69 13.18 -1.51
CA TYR A 105 11.41 13.67 -2.01
C TYR A 105 10.36 13.69 -0.92
N THR A 106 9.32 14.50 -1.09
CA THR A 106 8.18 14.55 -0.16
C THR A 106 7.39 13.24 -0.20
N LEU A 107 7.17 12.71 -1.40
CA LEU A 107 6.41 11.47 -1.60
C LEU A 107 7.28 10.24 -1.33
N ILE A 108 6.69 9.25 -0.69
CA ILE A 108 7.33 7.94 -0.46
C ILE A 108 7.52 7.21 -1.79
N PHE A 109 6.52 7.30 -2.69
CA PHE A 109 6.53 6.67 -4.01
C PHE A 109 6.50 7.70 -5.13
N PRO A 110 7.61 8.40 -5.36
CA PRO A 110 7.69 9.35 -6.48
C PRO A 110 7.59 8.65 -7.82
N GLY A 111 7.04 9.35 -8.81
CA GLY A 111 6.97 8.86 -10.18
C GLY A 111 8.35 8.71 -10.82
N ASP A 112 8.46 7.81 -11.78
CA ASP A 112 9.72 7.52 -12.46
C ASP A 112 10.18 8.70 -13.33
N SER A 113 9.29 9.25 -14.14
CA SER A 113 9.61 10.37 -15.03
C SER A 113 9.57 11.74 -14.34
N ASN A 114 8.82 11.86 -13.24
CA ASN A 114 8.71 13.10 -12.47
C ASN A 114 8.56 12.76 -10.98
N PRO A 115 9.63 12.96 -10.17
CA PRO A 115 9.61 12.58 -8.76
C PRO A 115 8.76 13.49 -7.88
N TYR A 116 8.28 14.63 -8.40
CA TYR A 116 7.37 15.52 -7.70
C TYR A 116 5.90 15.13 -7.87
N LYS A 117 5.64 14.12 -8.69
CA LYS A 117 4.31 13.50 -8.86
C LYS A 117 4.33 12.08 -8.32
N PRO A 118 3.19 11.57 -7.81
CA PRO A 118 3.13 10.19 -7.33
C PRO A 118 3.27 9.20 -8.49
N MET A 119 3.70 7.99 -8.17
CA MET A 119 3.67 6.88 -9.12
C MET A 119 2.25 6.71 -9.70
N SER A 120 2.15 6.20 -10.93
CA SER A 120 0.87 5.96 -11.60
C SER A 120 -0.01 5.01 -10.78
N GLU A 121 -1.32 5.24 -10.80
CA GLU A 121 -2.29 4.35 -10.15
C GLU A 121 -2.29 2.92 -10.72
N ASN A 122 -1.76 2.73 -11.91
CA ASN A 122 -1.64 1.41 -12.55
C ASN A 122 -0.32 0.69 -12.24
N THR A 123 0.59 1.31 -11.52
CA THR A 123 1.94 0.79 -11.30
C THR A 123 1.94 -0.61 -10.65
N VAL A 124 1.23 -0.77 -9.55
CA VAL A 124 1.16 -2.06 -8.83
C VAL A 124 0.43 -3.11 -9.67
N ASN A 125 -0.70 -2.77 -10.26
CA ASN A 125 -1.45 -3.71 -11.11
C ASN A 125 -0.64 -4.14 -12.34
N LYS A 126 0.15 -3.23 -12.92
CA LYS A 126 1.07 -3.59 -14.01
C LYS A 126 2.13 -4.59 -13.55
N ALA A 127 2.69 -4.39 -12.36
CA ALA A 127 3.63 -5.33 -11.78
C ALA A 127 3.00 -6.72 -11.56
N LEU A 128 1.77 -6.77 -11.05
CA LEU A 128 1.04 -8.03 -10.88
C LEU A 128 0.84 -8.75 -12.22
N ARG A 129 0.51 -8.03 -13.27
CA ARG A 129 0.41 -8.61 -14.63
C ARG A 129 1.76 -9.14 -15.12
N THR A 130 2.84 -8.42 -14.86
CA THR A 130 4.20 -8.88 -15.19
C THR A 130 4.57 -10.15 -14.43
N MET A 131 4.08 -10.31 -13.21
CA MET A 131 4.25 -11.54 -12.42
C MET A 131 3.41 -12.71 -12.94
N GLY A 132 2.50 -12.49 -13.89
CA GLY A 132 1.66 -13.52 -14.50
C GLY A 132 0.22 -13.55 -13.99
N TYR A 133 -0.21 -12.57 -13.19
CA TYR A 133 -1.59 -12.50 -12.72
C TYR A 133 -2.48 -11.72 -13.68
N ASP A 134 -3.72 -12.19 -13.85
CA ASP A 134 -4.79 -11.43 -14.46
C ASP A 134 -5.42 -10.50 -13.39
N THR A 135 -5.27 -9.19 -13.57
CA THR A 135 -5.78 -8.22 -12.59
C THR A 135 -7.29 -8.02 -12.65
N GLN A 136 -7.97 -8.67 -13.58
CA GLN A 136 -9.43 -8.70 -13.65
C GLN A 136 -10.02 -10.00 -13.08
N ALA A 137 -9.24 -11.08 -13.06
CA ALA A 137 -9.70 -12.41 -12.65
C ALA A 137 -8.99 -12.95 -11.41
N ASP A 138 -7.68 -12.75 -11.28
CA ASP A 138 -6.88 -13.37 -10.20
C ASP A 138 -6.72 -12.46 -8.98
N VAL A 139 -6.03 -11.35 -9.13
CA VAL A 139 -5.74 -10.41 -8.04
C VAL A 139 -5.41 -9.02 -8.57
N CYS A 140 -5.86 -7.99 -7.86
CA CYS A 140 -5.45 -6.61 -8.09
C CYS A 140 -5.05 -5.97 -6.76
N LEU A 141 -4.43 -4.80 -6.80
CA LEU A 141 -4.01 -4.07 -5.59
C LEU A 141 -5.17 -3.91 -4.59
N HIS A 142 -6.35 -3.55 -5.07
CA HIS A 142 -7.52 -3.42 -4.20
C HIS A 142 -7.95 -4.76 -3.58
N GLY A 143 -7.68 -5.87 -4.25
CA GLY A 143 -7.95 -7.21 -3.76
C GLY A 143 -7.11 -7.60 -2.55
N PHE A 144 -5.95 -6.97 -2.32
CA PHE A 144 -5.15 -7.21 -1.12
C PHE A 144 -5.93 -6.92 0.16
N ARG A 145 -6.80 -5.91 0.13
CA ARG A 145 -7.65 -5.57 1.27
C ARG A 145 -8.69 -6.67 1.55
N ALA A 146 -9.24 -7.25 0.50
CA ALA A 146 -10.15 -8.40 0.64
C ALA A 146 -9.42 -9.62 1.20
N MET A 147 -8.18 -9.87 0.78
CA MET A 147 -7.34 -10.93 1.34
C MET A 147 -7.08 -10.72 2.84
N ALA A 148 -6.78 -9.48 3.24
CA ALA A 148 -6.58 -9.13 4.64
C ALA A 148 -7.85 -9.35 5.47
N CYS A 149 -8.99 -8.90 4.98
CA CYS A 149 -10.28 -9.12 5.66
C CYS A 149 -10.55 -10.62 5.85
N SER A 150 -10.32 -11.42 4.81
CA SER A 150 -10.49 -12.89 4.89
C SER A 150 -9.56 -13.49 5.94
N ALA A 151 -8.28 -13.11 5.92
CA ALA A 151 -7.30 -13.62 6.89
C ALA A 151 -7.69 -13.29 8.34
N LEU A 152 -8.06 -12.05 8.59
CA LEU A 152 -8.45 -11.60 9.93
C LEU A 152 -9.74 -12.26 10.40
N THR A 153 -10.70 -12.43 9.51
CA THR A 153 -11.99 -13.08 9.82
C THR A 153 -11.81 -14.58 10.05
N GLU A 154 -11.08 -15.27 9.18
CA GLU A 154 -10.84 -16.71 9.26
C GLU A 154 -9.98 -17.07 10.49
N SER A 155 -9.14 -16.19 10.97
CA SER A 155 -8.35 -16.42 12.18
C SER A 155 -9.22 -16.63 13.41
N GLY A 156 -10.42 -16.08 13.44
CA GLY A 156 -11.33 -16.13 14.60
C GLY A 156 -10.84 -15.33 15.82
N LEU A 157 -9.71 -14.63 15.72
CA LEU A 157 -9.09 -13.88 16.82
C LEU A 157 -9.67 -12.50 17.03
N TRP A 158 -10.39 -11.97 16.02
CA TRP A 158 -10.88 -10.59 16.00
C TRP A 158 -12.36 -10.54 15.69
N SER A 159 -13.07 -9.64 16.36
CA SER A 159 -14.47 -9.39 16.03
C SER A 159 -14.60 -8.73 14.65
N ARG A 160 -15.76 -8.88 14.03
CA ARG A 160 -16.07 -8.22 12.75
C ARG A 160 -15.86 -6.71 12.83
N ASP A 161 -16.31 -6.09 13.92
CA ASP A 161 -16.17 -4.64 14.12
C ASP A 161 -14.70 -4.23 14.21
N ALA A 162 -13.85 -5.04 14.85
CA ALA A 162 -12.42 -4.78 14.91
C ALA A 162 -11.77 -4.85 13.53
N VAL A 163 -12.16 -5.84 12.71
CA VAL A 163 -11.69 -5.98 11.33
C VAL A 163 -12.12 -4.78 10.49
N GLU A 164 -13.37 -4.37 10.59
CA GLU A 164 -13.89 -3.22 9.84
C GLU A 164 -13.17 -1.92 10.22
N ARG A 165 -12.89 -1.70 11.50
CA ARG A 165 -12.09 -0.54 11.95
C ARG A 165 -10.67 -0.58 11.40
N GLN A 166 -10.00 -1.73 11.46
CA GLN A 166 -8.64 -1.88 10.94
C GLN A 166 -8.59 -1.59 9.44
N MET A 167 -9.61 -1.98 8.71
CA MET A 167 -9.72 -1.71 7.27
C MET A 167 -10.23 -0.30 6.96
N SER A 168 -10.55 0.50 7.97
CA SER A 168 -11.08 1.86 7.80
C SER A 168 -12.34 1.89 6.92
N HIS A 169 -13.25 0.99 7.22
CA HIS A 169 -14.55 0.92 6.55
C HIS A 169 -15.57 1.88 7.17
#